data_ad7751b9997bb846631363ec20830f8a
#
_entry.id   ad7751b9997bb846631363ec20830f8a
#
_cell.length_a   1.000
_cell.length_b   1.000
_cell.length_c   1.000
_cell.angle_alpha   90.00
_cell.angle_beta   90.00
_cell.angle_gamma   90.00
#
_symmetry.space_group_name_H-M   'P 1'
#
loop_
_entity.id
_entity.type
_entity.pdbx_description
1 polymer ?
#
loop_
_entity_poly.entity_id
_entity_poly.type
_entity_poly.pdbx_seq_one_letter_code
_entity_poly.pdbx_strand_id
1 'polypeptide(L)'
;VAGVDFDYGIFSNLSRDHIGPNEHKTFEEYAMWKSKLFTMCKTGIFNADDAHVDTMTEHAACKIVTYGIHGDYDYKANDHNLYNKDGHLGIGYHLSGKLNGDVLVNLPGNFSIYNSLAAIAVADLMGVPFDKIQAILKTIKVKGRVELIPISDKFTIMIDYAHNAVSLESILETLREYNPGRLVSLFGCGGDRSKERRFEMGEVSGNMADLTIIT
;
A
#
# COMPACT_ATOMS: atom_id res chain seq x y z
N VAL A 1 -5.68 -15.23 19.15
CA VAL A 1 -5.11 -16.19 18.17
C VAL A 1 -4.15 -17.06 18.96
N ALA A 2 -4.66 -18.08 19.65
CA ALA A 2 -3.83 -18.93 20.49
C ALA A 2 -3.12 -19.99 19.61
N GLY A 3 -1.80 -20.11 19.77
CA GLY A 3 -1.01 -21.23 19.27
C GLY A 3 -0.57 -21.15 17.80
N VAL A 4 -0.46 -19.96 17.23
CA VAL A 4 0.14 -19.75 15.90
C VAL A 4 1.43 -18.95 16.07
N ASP A 5 2.53 -19.53 15.63
CA ASP A 5 3.83 -18.86 15.54
C ASP A 5 4.12 -18.53 14.07
N PHE A 6 4.42 -17.27 13.77
CA PHE A 6 4.75 -16.81 12.44
C PHE A 6 6.27 -16.63 12.27
N ASP A 7 6.79 -16.94 11.11
CA ASP A 7 8.20 -16.61 10.82
C ASP A 7 8.35 -15.10 10.61
N TYR A 8 7.39 -14.46 9.93
CA TYR A 8 7.40 -13.03 9.62
C TYR A 8 6.06 -12.38 9.97
N GLY A 9 6.12 -11.21 10.61
CA GLY A 9 5.00 -10.30 10.78
C GLY A 9 5.29 -8.99 10.05
N ILE A 10 4.33 -8.44 9.30
CA ILE A 10 4.52 -7.20 8.54
C ILE A 10 3.58 -6.14 9.09
N PHE A 11 4.13 -4.97 9.41
CA PHE A 11 3.39 -3.74 9.67
C PHE A 11 3.52 -2.80 8.48
N SER A 12 2.44 -2.59 7.76
CA SER A 12 2.39 -1.68 6.60
C SER A 12 1.95 -0.27 6.97
N ASN A 13 0.82 -0.15 7.65
CA ASN A 13 0.25 1.11 8.12
C ASN A 13 -0.84 0.85 9.15
N LEU A 14 -1.21 1.91 9.89
CA LEU A 14 -2.36 1.92 10.77
C LEU A 14 -3.14 3.22 10.60
N SER A 15 -4.42 3.10 10.27
CA SER A 15 -5.35 4.23 10.19
C SER A 15 -6.62 3.92 10.99
N ARG A 16 -7.43 4.93 11.25
CA ARG A 16 -8.73 4.75 11.92
C ARG A 16 -9.65 3.93 11.04
N ASP A 17 -9.86 2.69 11.42
CA ASP A 17 -10.81 1.77 10.82
C ASP A 17 -11.24 0.76 11.88
N HIS A 18 -12.29 0.00 11.64
CA HIS A 18 -12.78 -1.00 12.58
C HIS A 18 -13.09 -0.48 14.00
N ILE A 19 -13.62 0.74 14.10
CA ILE A 19 -14.06 1.34 15.37
C ILE A 19 -15.58 1.51 15.31
N GLY A 20 -16.30 0.79 16.14
CA GLY A 20 -17.76 0.83 16.14
C GLY A 20 -18.39 -0.07 17.19
N PRO A 21 -19.72 -0.07 17.30
CA PRO A 21 -20.45 -0.85 18.33
C PRO A 21 -20.20 -2.35 18.31
N ASN A 22 -19.90 -2.91 17.14
CA ASN A 22 -19.64 -4.32 16.92
C ASN A 22 -18.18 -4.64 16.59
N GLU A 23 -17.29 -3.66 16.75
CA GLU A 23 -15.87 -3.73 16.46
C GLU A 23 -15.06 -3.29 17.71
N HIS A 24 -13.88 -2.70 17.50
CA HIS A 24 -13.10 -2.15 18.62
C HIS A 24 -13.75 -0.88 19.18
N LYS A 25 -13.68 -0.71 20.51
CA LYS A 25 -14.28 0.45 21.18
C LYS A 25 -13.48 1.73 20.95
N THR A 26 -12.16 1.62 20.86
CA THR A 26 -11.26 2.74 20.66
C THR A 26 -10.15 2.40 19.67
N PHE A 27 -9.50 3.43 19.14
CA PHE A 27 -8.36 3.26 18.27
C PHE A 27 -7.16 2.60 18.97
N GLU A 28 -6.95 2.93 20.25
CA GLU A 28 -5.88 2.35 21.08
C GLU A 28 -6.10 0.86 21.28
N GLU A 29 -7.34 0.43 21.50
CA GLU A 29 -7.68 -0.99 21.56
C GLU A 29 -7.39 -1.68 20.24
N TYR A 30 -7.78 -1.09 19.13
CA TYR A 30 -7.48 -1.62 17.79
C TYR A 30 -5.97 -1.72 17.54
N ALA A 31 -5.20 -0.68 17.83
CA ALA A 31 -3.75 -0.66 17.71
C ALA A 31 -3.08 -1.76 18.58
N MET A 32 -3.53 -1.88 19.84
CA MET A 32 -3.06 -2.93 20.74
C MET A 32 -3.32 -4.35 20.18
N TRP A 33 -4.51 -4.60 19.60
CA TRP A 33 -4.78 -5.90 18.99
C TRP A 33 -3.92 -6.18 17.76
N LYS A 34 -3.64 -5.17 16.95
CA LYS A 34 -2.72 -5.27 15.82
C LYS A 34 -1.28 -5.56 16.25
N SER A 35 -0.79 -4.89 17.30
CA SER A 35 0.59 -5.07 17.79
C SER A 35 0.87 -6.48 18.33
N LYS A 36 -0.17 -7.23 18.74
CA LYS A 36 -0.01 -8.63 19.21
C LYS A 36 0.61 -9.56 18.16
N LEU A 37 0.51 -9.26 16.86
CA LEU A 37 1.21 -10.02 15.83
C LEU A 37 2.72 -10.10 16.13
N PHE A 38 3.30 -9.01 16.64
CA PHE A 38 4.74 -8.89 16.86
C PHE A 38 5.23 -9.55 18.16
N THR A 39 4.32 -10.08 18.96
CA THR A 39 4.64 -11.02 20.06
C THR A 39 4.58 -12.48 19.61
N MET A 40 4.10 -12.76 18.40
CA MET A 40 3.86 -14.11 17.87
C MET A 40 4.65 -14.40 16.59
N CYS A 41 5.58 -13.52 16.19
CA CYS A 41 6.44 -13.75 15.04
C CYS A 41 7.92 -13.75 15.44
N LYS A 42 8.75 -14.40 14.62
CA LYS A 42 10.22 -14.43 14.85
C LYS A 42 10.88 -13.12 14.39
N THR A 43 10.38 -12.55 13.28
CA THR A 43 10.86 -11.29 12.71
C THR A 43 9.69 -10.41 12.34
N GLY A 44 9.66 -9.18 12.86
CA GLY A 44 8.72 -8.13 12.49
C GLY A 44 9.37 -7.18 11.48
N ILE A 45 8.64 -6.87 10.41
CA ILE A 45 9.06 -5.99 9.32
C ILE A 45 8.16 -4.76 9.37
N PHE A 46 8.71 -3.61 9.71
CA PHE A 46 7.95 -2.42 10.07
C PHE A 46 8.14 -1.30 9.07
N ASN A 47 7.02 -0.72 8.59
CA ASN A 47 7.06 0.60 7.96
C ASN A 47 7.38 1.64 9.01
N ALA A 48 8.62 2.13 8.99
CA ALA A 48 9.11 3.05 9.99
C ALA A 48 8.75 4.53 9.71
N ASP A 49 8.12 4.80 8.57
CA ASP A 49 7.54 6.11 8.26
C ASP A 49 6.09 6.25 8.76
N ASP A 50 5.44 5.16 9.19
CA ASP A 50 4.09 5.23 9.75
C ASP A 50 4.11 5.83 11.17
N ALA A 51 3.23 6.78 11.43
CA ALA A 51 3.13 7.50 12.70
C ALA A 51 2.88 6.58 13.92
N HIS A 52 2.42 5.35 13.71
CA HIS A 52 2.11 4.39 14.77
C HIS A 52 3.16 3.28 14.92
N VAL A 53 4.32 3.41 14.26
CA VAL A 53 5.38 2.39 14.33
C VAL A 53 5.85 2.16 15.76
N ASP A 54 5.97 3.19 16.57
CA ASP A 54 6.38 3.08 17.97
C ASP A 54 5.38 2.23 18.77
N THR A 55 4.08 2.46 18.57
CA THR A 55 3.03 1.65 19.20
C THR A 55 3.11 0.19 18.79
N MET A 56 3.47 -0.10 17.53
CA MET A 56 3.59 -1.47 17.03
C MET A 56 4.85 -2.18 17.55
N THR A 57 5.91 -1.43 17.81
CA THR A 57 7.20 -1.98 18.27
C THR A 57 7.36 -2.04 19.78
N GLU A 58 6.60 -1.24 20.56
CA GLU A 58 6.72 -1.10 22.00
C GLU A 58 6.75 -2.43 22.77
N HIS A 59 5.93 -3.38 22.36
CA HIS A 59 5.83 -4.70 23.00
C HIS A 59 6.27 -5.85 22.06
N ALA A 60 7.00 -5.54 20.99
CA ALA A 60 7.47 -6.55 20.05
C ALA A 60 8.51 -7.46 20.71
N ALA A 61 8.28 -8.77 20.65
CA ALA A 61 9.19 -9.79 21.15
C ALA A 61 10.03 -10.43 20.02
N CYS A 62 9.98 -9.88 18.83
CA CYS A 62 10.61 -10.38 17.62
C CYS A 62 11.85 -9.55 17.24
N LYS A 63 12.65 -10.07 16.30
CA LYS A 63 13.69 -9.29 15.64
C LYS A 63 13.02 -8.18 14.83
N ILE A 64 13.44 -6.93 15.01
CA ILE A 64 12.93 -5.77 14.28
C ILE A 64 13.73 -5.56 13.01
N VAL A 65 13.03 -5.38 11.89
CA VAL A 65 13.55 -4.99 10.58
C VAL A 65 12.69 -3.83 10.08
N THR A 66 13.33 -2.76 9.61
CA THR A 66 12.66 -1.52 9.23
C THR A 66 12.72 -1.26 7.75
N TYR A 67 11.68 -0.61 7.21
CA TYR A 67 11.69 -0.10 5.86
C TYR A 67 10.96 1.26 5.76
N GLY A 68 11.31 2.05 4.76
CA GLY A 68 10.69 3.36 4.53
C GLY A 68 11.45 4.21 3.52
N ILE A 69 11.11 5.51 3.49
CA ILE A 69 11.65 6.51 2.57
C ILE A 69 12.42 7.60 3.33
N HIS A 70 11.91 8.06 4.47
CA HIS A 70 12.32 9.32 5.10
C HIS A 70 13.46 9.20 6.13
N GLY A 71 13.76 8.00 6.63
CA GLY A 71 14.78 7.79 7.65
C GLY A 71 15.98 6.97 7.15
N ASP A 72 16.75 6.46 8.11
CA ASP A 72 17.81 5.48 7.87
C ASP A 72 17.30 4.11 8.31
N TYR A 73 16.98 3.27 7.34
CA TYR A 73 16.28 2.01 7.54
C TYR A 73 17.04 0.81 6.96
N ASP A 74 16.69 -0.39 7.38
CA ASP A 74 17.25 -1.62 6.82
C ASP A 74 17.02 -1.76 5.31
N TYR A 75 15.83 -1.30 4.83
CA TYR A 75 15.49 -1.21 3.41
C TYR A 75 14.91 0.17 3.14
N LYS A 76 15.67 1.01 2.44
CA LYS A 76 15.30 2.40 2.17
C LYS A 76 15.14 2.65 0.68
N ALA A 77 14.04 3.28 0.30
CA ALA A 77 13.87 3.82 -1.04
C ALA A 77 14.35 5.28 -1.11
N ASN A 78 15.17 5.59 -2.09
CA ASN A 78 15.66 6.95 -2.40
C ASN A 78 15.30 7.27 -3.85
N ASP A 79 15.35 8.55 -4.21
CA ASP A 79 15.27 9.04 -5.60
C ASP A 79 14.11 8.42 -6.39
N HIS A 80 12.93 8.32 -5.76
CA HIS A 80 11.78 7.72 -6.40
C HIS A 80 11.19 8.63 -7.48
N ASN A 81 10.74 8.03 -8.57
CA ASN A 81 10.11 8.70 -9.68
C ASN A 81 8.98 7.88 -10.30
N LEU A 82 8.02 8.57 -10.87
CA LEU A 82 6.95 7.96 -11.64
C LEU A 82 7.47 7.50 -13.00
N TYR A 83 6.98 6.35 -13.42
CA TYR A 83 7.31 5.76 -14.69
C TYR A 83 6.03 5.57 -15.51
N ASN A 84 6.04 6.14 -16.71
CA ASN A 84 4.97 5.94 -17.69
C ASN A 84 5.61 5.63 -19.04
N LYS A 85 5.55 4.37 -19.46
CA LYS A 85 6.12 3.94 -20.74
C LYS A 85 5.21 2.91 -21.39
N ASP A 86 4.85 3.16 -22.64
CA ASP A 86 4.05 2.24 -23.47
C ASP A 86 2.71 1.83 -22.79
N GLY A 87 2.06 2.78 -22.08
CA GLY A 87 0.81 2.53 -21.34
C GLY A 87 0.96 1.78 -20.02
N HIS A 88 2.20 1.48 -19.61
CA HIS A 88 2.52 0.91 -18.31
C HIS A 88 2.84 2.00 -17.32
N LEU A 89 2.04 2.08 -16.26
CA LEU A 89 2.27 2.99 -15.14
C LEU A 89 3.00 2.23 -14.04
N GLY A 90 4.03 2.84 -13.49
CA GLY A 90 4.81 2.22 -12.43
C GLY A 90 5.62 3.25 -11.65
N ILE A 91 6.46 2.76 -10.75
CA ILE A 91 7.37 3.58 -9.96
C ILE A 91 8.77 2.99 -9.94
N GLY A 92 9.77 3.86 -10.03
CA GLY A 92 11.18 3.51 -9.89
C GLY A 92 11.79 4.17 -8.68
N TYR A 93 12.74 3.52 -8.01
CA TYR A 93 13.53 4.09 -6.92
C TYR A 93 14.87 3.37 -6.76
N HIS A 94 15.81 4.02 -6.10
CA HIS A 94 17.06 3.40 -5.68
C HIS A 94 16.91 2.82 -4.28
N LEU A 95 17.07 1.49 -4.16
CA LEU A 95 17.08 0.79 -2.87
C LEU A 95 18.46 0.90 -2.24
N SER A 96 18.52 1.19 -0.95
CA SER A 96 19.74 1.17 -0.12
C SER A 96 19.49 0.50 1.23
N GLY A 97 20.56 0.22 1.97
CA GLY A 97 20.53 -0.48 3.25
C GLY A 97 21.07 -1.91 3.10
N LYS A 98 20.31 -2.93 3.47
CA LYS A 98 20.73 -4.34 3.36
C LYS A 98 20.91 -4.81 1.92
N LEU A 99 20.16 -4.26 1.01
CA LEU A 99 20.32 -4.44 -0.43
C LEU A 99 20.60 -3.09 -1.09
N ASN A 100 21.26 -3.10 -2.24
CA ASN A 100 21.58 -1.88 -2.97
C ASN A 100 21.34 -2.08 -4.47
N GLY A 101 20.64 -1.15 -5.10
CA GLY A 101 20.41 -1.13 -6.54
C GLY A 101 19.05 -0.55 -6.93
N ASP A 102 18.85 -0.42 -8.25
CA ASP A 102 17.63 0.19 -8.78
C ASP A 102 16.47 -0.79 -8.83
N VAL A 103 15.33 -0.36 -8.38
CA VAL A 103 14.09 -1.12 -8.36
C VAL A 103 13.06 -0.44 -9.26
N LEU A 104 12.43 -1.23 -10.11
CA LEU A 104 11.29 -0.82 -10.92
C LEU A 104 10.09 -1.69 -10.54
N VAL A 105 9.00 -1.06 -10.16
CA VAL A 105 7.75 -1.72 -9.76
C VAL A 105 6.67 -1.40 -10.78
N ASN A 106 6.09 -2.42 -11.38
CA ASN A 106 5.00 -2.28 -12.37
C ASN A 106 3.63 -2.05 -11.72
N LEU A 107 3.60 -1.21 -10.68
CA LEU A 107 2.39 -0.75 -10.00
C LEU A 107 2.57 0.75 -9.71
N PRO A 108 1.61 1.60 -10.08
CA PRO A 108 1.71 3.05 -9.86
C PRO A 108 1.51 3.42 -8.39
N GLY A 109 1.95 4.64 -8.07
CA GLY A 109 1.68 5.33 -6.82
C GLY A 109 2.70 5.07 -5.72
N ASN A 110 2.88 6.09 -4.87
CA ASN A 110 3.85 6.10 -3.78
C ASN A 110 3.64 4.96 -2.77
N PHE A 111 2.37 4.52 -2.56
CA PHE A 111 2.08 3.35 -1.73
C PHE A 111 2.70 2.05 -2.28
N SER A 112 2.98 1.98 -3.58
CA SER A 112 3.66 0.83 -4.20
C SER A 112 5.13 0.75 -3.80
N ILE A 113 5.77 1.87 -3.41
CA ILE A 113 7.11 1.85 -2.83
C ILE A 113 7.08 1.07 -1.51
N TYR A 114 6.21 1.47 -0.58
CA TYR A 114 6.10 0.81 0.73
C TYR A 114 5.73 -0.68 0.60
N ASN A 115 4.77 -1.00 -0.26
CA ASN A 115 4.37 -2.38 -0.49
C ASN A 115 5.51 -3.22 -1.08
N SER A 116 6.27 -2.66 -2.03
CA SER A 116 7.42 -3.35 -2.61
C SER A 116 8.58 -3.48 -1.64
N LEU A 117 8.86 -2.47 -0.80
CA LEU A 117 9.89 -2.56 0.25
C LEU A 117 9.57 -3.67 1.25
N ALA A 118 8.32 -3.79 1.70
CA ALA A 118 7.88 -4.88 2.56
C ALA A 118 8.08 -6.24 1.90
N ALA A 119 7.70 -6.38 0.62
CA ALA A 119 7.88 -7.62 -0.13
C ALA A 119 9.36 -7.96 -0.37
N ILE A 120 10.19 -6.96 -0.69
CA ILE A 120 11.65 -7.10 -0.82
C ILE A 120 12.25 -7.59 0.49
N ALA A 121 11.89 -6.97 1.62
CA ALA A 121 12.41 -7.35 2.93
C ALA A 121 12.09 -8.81 3.28
N VAL A 122 10.86 -9.27 3.03
CA VAL A 122 10.50 -10.69 3.23
C VAL A 122 11.30 -11.59 2.29
N ALA A 123 11.36 -11.27 1.01
CA ALA A 123 12.03 -12.10 0.02
C ALA A 123 13.55 -12.23 0.30
N ASP A 124 14.20 -11.12 0.69
CA ASP A 124 15.62 -11.13 1.09
C ASP A 124 15.84 -11.97 2.35
N LEU A 125 15.01 -11.82 3.37
CA LEU A 125 15.06 -12.63 4.59
C LEU A 125 14.81 -14.12 4.35
N MET A 126 14.10 -14.46 3.28
CA MET A 126 13.91 -15.83 2.81
C MET A 126 15.05 -16.32 1.91
N GLY A 127 16.06 -15.50 1.65
CA GLY A 127 17.23 -15.84 0.84
C GLY A 127 17.00 -15.80 -0.69
N VAL A 128 15.96 -15.09 -1.16
CA VAL A 128 15.74 -14.92 -2.59
C VAL A 128 16.77 -13.93 -3.16
N PRO A 129 17.51 -14.28 -4.21
CA PRO A 129 18.49 -13.39 -4.85
C PRO A 129 17.84 -12.07 -5.33
N PHE A 130 18.54 -10.96 -5.13
CA PHE A 130 17.97 -9.62 -5.43
C PHE A 130 17.64 -9.42 -6.91
N ASP A 131 18.42 -9.95 -7.82
CA ASP A 131 18.14 -9.93 -9.27
C ASP A 131 16.80 -10.60 -9.62
N LYS A 132 16.44 -11.67 -8.90
CA LYS A 132 15.14 -12.33 -9.06
C LYS A 132 14.00 -11.48 -8.53
N ILE A 133 14.18 -10.83 -7.38
CA ILE A 133 13.21 -9.89 -6.81
C ILE A 133 12.95 -8.74 -7.79
N GLN A 134 14.02 -8.10 -8.30
CA GLN A 134 13.92 -7.04 -9.30
C GLN A 134 13.19 -7.47 -10.58
N ALA A 135 13.49 -8.67 -11.08
CA ALA A 135 12.86 -9.20 -12.29
C ALA A 135 11.33 -9.38 -12.12
N ILE A 136 10.90 -9.87 -10.95
CA ILE A 136 9.47 -10.07 -10.65
C ILE A 136 8.76 -8.72 -10.47
N LEU A 137 9.35 -7.76 -9.75
CA LEU A 137 8.73 -6.45 -9.51
C LEU A 137 8.48 -5.68 -10.81
N LYS A 138 9.33 -5.84 -11.82
CA LYS A 138 9.15 -5.24 -13.17
C LYS A 138 7.92 -5.74 -13.91
N THR A 139 7.38 -6.89 -13.54
CA THR A 139 6.29 -7.55 -14.26
C THR A 139 5.09 -7.84 -13.36
N ILE A 140 5.18 -7.50 -12.07
CA ILE A 140 4.14 -7.82 -11.10
C ILE A 140 2.79 -7.21 -11.50
N LYS A 141 1.75 -8.00 -11.33
CA LYS A 141 0.35 -7.57 -11.44
C LYS A 141 -0.41 -8.12 -10.25
N VAL A 142 -1.24 -7.29 -9.65
CA VAL A 142 -2.12 -7.69 -8.55
C VAL A 142 -3.55 -7.53 -9.02
N LYS A 143 -4.26 -8.65 -9.17
CA LYS A 143 -5.65 -8.64 -9.65
C LYS A 143 -6.54 -7.80 -8.75
N GLY A 144 -7.29 -6.86 -9.34
CA GLY A 144 -8.17 -5.95 -8.62
C GLY A 144 -7.46 -4.88 -7.77
N ARG A 145 -6.15 -4.69 -7.95
CA ARG A 145 -5.35 -3.65 -7.26
C ARG A 145 -4.54 -2.90 -8.29
N VAL A 146 -4.96 -1.68 -8.61
CA VAL A 146 -4.33 -0.85 -9.64
C VAL A 146 -4.13 -1.64 -10.95
N GLU A 147 -5.06 -2.52 -11.25
CA GLU A 147 -4.98 -3.44 -12.39
C GLU A 147 -5.31 -2.71 -13.68
N LEU A 148 -4.31 -2.54 -14.53
CA LEU A 148 -4.49 -1.94 -15.86
C LEU A 148 -5.07 -2.96 -16.84
N ILE A 149 -6.17 -2.59 -17.48
CA ILE A 149 -6.85 -3.41 -18.49
C ILE A 149 -6.51 -2.87 -19.89
N PRO A 150 -5.66 -3.54 -20.67
CA PRO A 150 -5.20 -3.08 -21.97
C PRO A 150 -6.25 -3.39 -23.07
N ILE A 151 -7.25 -2.53 -23.22
CA ILE A 151 -8.29 -2.68 -24.24
C ILE A 151 -8.26 -1.61 -25.34
N SER A 152 -7.49 -0.55 -25.17
CA SER A 152 -7.41 0.56 -26.14
C SER A 152 -6.11 1.33 -25.98
N ASP A 153 -5.57 1.82 -27.08
CA ASP A 153 -4.45 2.77 -27.09
C ASP A 153 -4.88 4.23 -26.84
N LYS A 154 -6.19 4.49 -26.82
CA LYS A 154 -6.74 5.84 -26.68
C LYS A 154 -7.06 6.21 -25.23
N PHE A 155 -7.26 5.23 -24.38
CA PHE A 155 -7.57 5.41 -22.97
C PHE A 155 -7.12 4.20 -22.14
N THR A 156 -6.84 4.44 -20.87
CA THR A 156 -6.49 3.40 -19.91
C THR A 156 -7.69 3.09 -19.02
N ILE A 157 -8.03 1.83 -18.84
CA ILE A 157 -8.94 1.37 -17.81
C ILE A 157 -8.13 0.79 -16.67
N MET A 158 -8.48 1.19 -15.45
CA MET A 158 -7.88 0.66 -14.23
C MET A 158 -8.97 0.12 -13.31
N ILE A 159 -8.71 -1.02 -12.69
CA ILE A 159 -9.55 -1.58 -11.63
C ILE A 159 -8.76 -1.51 -10.32
N ASP A 160 -9.38 -0.93 -9.30
CA ASP A 160 -8.83 -0.87 -7.95
C ASP A 160 -9.85 -1.31 -6.91
N TYR A 161 -9.36 -1.67 -5.74
CA TYR A 161 -10.19 -2.10 -4.60
C TYR A 161 -10.52 -0.93 -3.65
N ALA A 162 -10.20 0.29 -4.01
CA ALA A 162 -10.56 1.46 -3.20
C ALA A 162 -12.06 1.44 -2.87
N HIS A 163 -12.40 1.41 -1.59
CA HIS A 163 -13.77 1.23 -1.12
C HIS A 163 -14.14 2.17 0.04
N ASN A 164 -13.29 3.15 0.34
CA ASN A 164 -13.52 4.25 1.27
C ASN A 164 -12.91 5.54 0.72
N ALA A 165 -13.23 6.69 1.34
CA ALA A 165 -12.79 8.00 0.88
C ALA A 165 -11.26 8.11 0.80
N VAL A 166 -10.55 7.70 1.84
CA VAL A 166 -9.08 7.79 1.91
C VAL A 166 -8.40 7.00 0.80
N SER A 167 -8.86 5.77 0.54
CA SER A 167 -8.27 4.96 -0.54
C SER A 167 -8.64 5.47 -1.94
N LEU A 168 -9.85 6.03 -2.11
CA LEU A 168 -10.26 6.66 -3.36
C LEU A 168 -9.46 7.93 -3.63
N GLU A 169 -9.27 8.77 -2.63
CA GLU A 169 -8.43 9.97 -2.69
C GLU A 169 -7.01 9.62 -3.11
N SER A 170 -6.37 8.69 -2.40
CA SER A 170 -5.00 8.25 -2.70
C SER A 170 -4.82 7.74 -4.13
N ILE A 171 -5.77 6.97 -4.67
CA ILE A 171 -5.65 6.50 -6.05
C ILE A 171 -5.89 7.61 -7.07
N LEU A 172 -6.85 8.52 -6.82
CA LEU A 172 -7.11 9.65 -7.72
C LEU A 172 -5.95 10.64 -7.73
N GLU A 173 -5.33 10.94 -6.57
CA GLU A 173 -4.09 11.71 -6.47
C GLU A 173 -2.97 11.08 -7.31
N THR A 174 -2.73 9.80 -7.07
CA THR A 174 -1.74 9.03 -7.83
C THR A 174 -1.97 9.16 -9.35
N LEU A 175 -3.21 9.00 -9.79
CA LEU A 175 -3.52 9.08 -11.23
C LEU A 175 -3.33 10.50 -11.79
N ARG A 176 -3.61 11.54 -11.01
CA ARG A 176 -3.34 12.93 -11.40
C ARG A 176 -1.86 13.23 -11.61
N GLU A 177 -0.97 12.59 -10.85
CA GLU A 177 0.48 12.73 -11.02
C GLU A 177 0.98 12.24 -12.40
N TYR A 178 0.24 11.34 -13.07
CA TYR A 178 0.53 10.90 -14.44
C TYR A 178 -0.01 11.84 -15.52
N ASN A 179 -0.57 13.00 -15.15
CA ASN A 179 -1.11 14.03 -16.05
C ASN A 179 -2.11 13.49 -17.09
N PRO A 180 -3.18 12.80 -16.68
CA PRO A 180 -4.19 12.33 -17.62
C PRO A 180 -4.93 13.50 -18.27
N GLY A 181 -5.24 13.39 -19.55
CA GLY A 181 -6.08 14.40 -20.25
C GLY A 181 -7.50 14.49 -19.68
N ARG A 182 -8.03 13.38 -19.18
CA ARG A 182 -9.31 13.28 -18.49
C ARG A 182 -9.29 12.11 -17.52
N LEU A 183 -9.70 12.35 -16.28
CA LEU A 183 -9.83 11.35 -15.24
C LEU A 183 -11.29 11.05 -14.96
N VAL A 184 -11.71 9.81 -15.19
CA VAL A 184 -13.08 9.34 -14.93
C VAL A 184 -13.08 8.37 -13.78
N SER A 185 -13.86 8.65 -12.75
CA SER A 185 -14.06 7.76 -11.59
C SER A 185 -15.41 7.07 -11.69
N LEU A 186 -15.42 5.74 -11.63
CA LEU A 186 -16.63 4.93 -11.59
C LEU A 186 -16.60 4.05 -10.34
N PHE A 187 -17.57 4.20 -9.46
CA PHE A 187 -17.68 3.38 -8.25
C PHE A 187 -19.13 3.20 -7.79
N GLY A 188 -19.33 2.22 -6.92
CA GLY A 188 -20.58 2.00 -6.19
C GLY A 188 -20.30 1.69 -4.72
N CYS A 189 -21.29 1.88 -3.86
CA CYS A 189 -21.18 1.59 -2.43
C CYS A 189 -22.19 0.52 -2.04
N GLY A 190 -21.70 -0.52 -1.33
CA GLY A 190 -22.54 -1.61 -0.82
C GLY A 190 -23.65 -1.11 0.12
N GLY A 191 -24.85 -1.72 0.02
CA GLY A 191 -26.07 -1.29 0.74
C GLY A 191 -25.94 -1.33 2.26
N ASP A 192 -25.26 -2.33 2.80
CA ASP A 192 -25.16 -2.59 4.24
C ASP A 192 -23.95 -1.93 4.92
N ARG A 193 -23.29 -1.00 4.23
CA ARG A 193 -22.15 -0.23 4.76
C ARG A 193 -22.58 1.14 5.24
N SER A 194 -21.70 1.83 6.01
CA SER A 194 -21.94 3.18 6.50
C SER A 194 -22.45 4.11 5.40
N LYS A 195 -23.53 4.83 5.67
CA LYS A 195 -24.08 5.84 4.74
C LYS A 195 -23.12 7.02 4.55
N GLU A 196 -22.37 7.39 5.59
CA GLU A 196 -21.37 8.46 5.56
C GLU A 196 -20.31 8.20 4.48
N ARG A 197 -19.83 6.97 4.38
CA ARG A 197 -18.86 6.55 3.34
C ARG A 197 -19.31 6.90 1.92
N ARG A 198 -20.61 6.83 1.65
CA ARG A 198 -21.17 7.17 0.31
C ARG A 198 -21.00 8.64 -0.01
N PHE A 199 -21.28 9.50 0.97
CA PHE A 199 -21.15 10.95 0.83
C PHE A 199 -19.67 11.33 0.71
N GLU A 200 -18.82 10.81 1.58
CA GLU A 200 -17.37 11.06 1.56
C GLU A 200 -16.73 10.63 0.23
N MET A 201 -17.03 9.43 -0.27
CA MET A 201 -16.53 8.98 -1.58
C MET A 201 -17.07 9.82 -2.73
N GLY A 202 -18.33 10.26 -2.66
CA GLY A 202 -18.92 11.17 -3.64
C GLY A 202 -18.23 12.52 -3.66
N GLU A 203 -17.93 13.09 -2.50
CA GLU A 203 -17.22 14.35 -2.34
C GLU A 203 -15.78 14.27 -2.89
N VAL A 204 -15.03 13.26 -2.49
CA VAL A 204 -13.66 13.01 -2.98
C VAL A 204 -13.66 12.88 -4.51
N SER A 205 -14.52 12.03 -5.06
CA SER A 205 -14.58 11.82 -6.50
C SER A 205 -15.02 13.08 -7.25
N GLY A 206 -16.00 13.82 -6.72
CA GLY A 206 -16.49 15.07 -7.32
C GLY A 206 -15.44 16.18 -7.35
N ASN A 207 -14.56 16.22 -6.36
CA ASN A 207 -13.49 17.21 -6.28
C ASN A 207 -12.26 16.85 -7.14
N MET A 208 -11.98 15.57 -7.35
CA MET A 208 -10.72 15.11 -7.92
C MET A 208 -10.82 14.51 -9.33
N ALA A 209 -11.98 14.00 -9.72
CA ALA A 209 -12.21 13.47 -11.06
C ALA A 209 -12.86 14.51 -11.98
N ASP A 210 -12.62 14.40 -13.29
CA ASP A 210 -13.29 15.25 -14.30
C ASP A 210 -14.71 14.77 -14.60
N LEU A 211 -15.01 13.51 -14.29
CA LEU A 211 -16.33 12.90 -14.36
C LEU A 211 -16.45 11.80 -13.32
N THR A 212 -17.55 11.83 -12.57
CA THR A 212 -17.91 10.77 -11.61
C THR A 212 -19.15 10.01 -12.12
N ILE A 213 -19.06 8.69 -12.12
CA ILE A 213 -20.17 7.77 -12.41
C ILE A 213 -20.44 6.94 -11.17
N ILE A 214 -21.66 7.04 -10.63
CA ILE A 214 -22.07 6.28 -9.44
C ILE A 214 -23.06 5.19 -9.89
N THR A 215 -22.84 3.95 -9.44
CA THR A 215 -23.64 2.75 -9.77
C THR A 215 -24.38 2.21 -8.56
#